data_e4ef70e5ccae365ab912671e30c19133
#
_entry.id   e4ef70e5ccae365ab912671e30c19133
#
_cell.length_a   1.000
_cell.length_b   1.000
_cell.length_c   1.000
_cell.angle_alpha   90.00
_cell.angle_beta   90.00
_cell.angle_gamma   90.00
#
_symmetry.space_group_name_H-M   'P 1'
#
loop_
_entity.id
_entity.type
_entity.pdbx_description
1 polymer ?
#
loop_
_entity_poly.entity_id
_entity_poly.type
_entity_poly.pdbx_seq_one_letter_code
_entity_poly.pdbx_strand_id
1 'polypeptide(L)'
;WASCSFPAQNRALARAEPSRKTLQIEAMIYSTAPKTHRKEPPMIRELVCDDAILSTPCAPATAEDAELAQDLIDTMNSHEDAVCLAANQVGVAKAVVVYKGDDERDYVLYNPKMLMGLGPQKLVESCMTHEGESRVTRFIKIKVAYDELVDGALVARKKEFFGWEAQMVQHMIDHCKCKLV
;
A
#
# COMPACT_ATOMS: atom_id res chain seq x y z
N TRP A 1 18.82 3.11 11.53
CA TRP A 1 17.83 3.23 10.46
C TRP A 1 17.34 1.81 10.17
N ALA A 2 16.18 1.42 10.74
CA ALA A 2 15.57 0.14 10.42
C ALA A 2 14.91 0.27 9.04
N SER A 3 15.49 -0.39 8.05
CA SER A 3 14.89 -0.53 6.73
C SER A 3 13.56 -1.30 6.85
N CYS A 4 12.59 -0.99 6.02
CA CYS A 4 11.38 -1.81 5.86
C CYS A 4 11.76 -3.15 5.19
N SER A 5 12.72 -3.84 5.81
CA SER A 5 13.26 -5.12 5.35
C SER A 5 12.34 -6.21 5.85
N PHE A 6 11.33 -6.51 5.08
CA PHE A 6 10.65 -7.78 5.26
C PHE A 6 11.65 -8.91 4.96
N PRO A 7 11.74 -9.96 5.79
CA PRO A 7 12.71 -11.03 5.60
C PRO A 7 12.63 -11.60 4.18
N ALA A 8 13.77 -11.78 3.52
CA ALA A 8 13.87 -12.30 2.16
C ALA A 8 13.18 -13.67 1.96
N GLN A 9 12.94 -14.41 3.03
CA GLN A 9 12.21 -15.68 3.03
C GLN A 9 10.75 -15.54 2.60
N ASN A 10 10.10 -14.39 2.82
CA ASN A 10 8.70 -14.18 2.42
C ASN A 10 8.57 -13.82 0.93
N ARG A 11 9.62 -13.30 0.30
CA ARG A 11 9.65 -13.04 -1.16
C ARG A 11 9.64 -14.32 -2.00
N ALA A 12 10.18 -15.42 -1.49
CA ALA A 12 10.33 -16.67 -2.24
C ALA A 12 9.03 -17.47 -2.40
N LEU A 13 8.00 -17.22 -1.57
CA LEU A 13 6.72 -17.95 -1.60
C LEU A 13 5.70 -17.36 -2.60
N ALA A 14 6.02 -16.26 -3.27
CA ALA A 14 5.07 -15.49 -4.09
C ALA A 14 5.06 -15.87 -5.59
N ARG A 15 5.90 -16.79 -6.06
CA ARG A 15 5.95 -17.14 -7.50
C ARG A 15 5.13 -18.38 -7.85
N ALA A 16 3.81 -18.22 -7.91
CA ALA A 16 2.98 -19.05 -8.78
C ALA A 16 2.72 -18.23 -10.05
N GLU A 17 3.25 -18.65 -11.19
CA GLU A 17 3.05 -17.95 -12.47
C GLU A 17 1.56 -17.93 -12.87
N PRO A 18 0.98 -16.75 -13.13
CA PRO A 18 -0.37 -16.66 -13.63
C PRO A 18 -0.44 -17.18 -15.08
N SER A 19 -1.53 -17.88 -15.44
CA SER A 19 -1.71 -18.39 -16.79
C SER A 19 -1.79 -17.24 -17.81
N ARG A 20 -1.36 -17.48 -19.08
CA ARG A 20 -1.38 -16.47 -20.16
C ARG A 20 -2.75 -15.83 -20.40
N LYS A 21 -3.85 -16.51 -20.08
CA LYS A 21 -5.21 -15.96 -20.17
C LYS A 21 -5.52 -14.94 -19.08
N THR A 22 -4.99 -15.11 -17.88
CA THR A 22 -5.15 -14.18 -16.77
C THR A 22 -4.43 -12.87 -17.07
N LEU A 23 -3.23 -12.94 -17.66
CA LEU A 23 -2.43 -11.75 -18.06
C LEU A 23 -3.11 -10.88 -19.13
N GLN A 24 -3.88 -11.48 -20.07
CA GLN A 24 -4.58 -10.71 -21.11
C GLN A 24 -5.83 -9.99 -20.59
N ILE A 25 -6.54 -10.58 -19.64
CA ILE A 25 -7.74 -9.96 -19.04
C ILE A 25 -7.32 -8.85 -18.06
N GLU A 26 -6.24 -9.04 -17.30
CA GLU A 26 -5.71 -8.03 -16.41
C GLU A 26 -5.15 -6.81 -17.16
N ALA A 27 -4.45 -7.01 -18.28
CA ALA A 27 -3.93 -5.92 -19.10
C ALA A 27 -5.04 -5.03 -19.72
N MET A 28 -6.25 -5.54 -19.86
CA MET A 28 -7.39 -4.80 -20.42
C MET A 28 -8.17 -4.01 -19.34
N ILE A 29 -8.04 -4.39 -18.07
CA ILE A 29 -8.73 -3.76 -16.92
C ILE A 29 -7.83 -2.71 -16.24
N TYR A 30 -6.51 -2.85 -16.33
CA TYR A 30 -5.53 -1.96 -15.74
C TYR A 30 -4.88 -1.04 -16.77
N SER A 31 -5.72 -0.31 -17.54
CA SER A 31 -5.25 0.81 -18.33
C SER A 31 -4.86 1.95 -17.39
N THR A 32 -3.56 2.12 -17.24
CA THR A 32 -2.89 3.36 -16.88
C THR A 32 -3.31 4.01 -15.56
N ALA A 33 -2.49 3.80 -14.51
CA ALA A 33 -2.36 4.86 -13.52
C ALA A 33 -2.15 6.19 -14.28
N PRO A 34 -2.91 7.25 -14.01
CA PRO A 34 -2.74 8.50 -14.71
C PRO A 34 -1.29 8.93 -14.49
N LYS A 35 -0.52 9.05 -15.59
CA LYS A 35 0.73 9.82 -15.58
C LYS A 35 0.28 11.25 -15.38
N THR A 36 0.06 11.65 -14.14
CA THR A 36 -0.07 13.05 -13.80
C THR A 36 1.26 13.66 -14.17
N HIS A 37 1.32 14.38 -15.28
CA HIS A 37 2.46 15.19 -15.66
C HIS A 37 2.52 16.35 -14.65
N ARG A 38 3.05 16.04 -13.45
CA ARG A 38 3.40 17.07 -12.49
C ARG A 38 4.50 17.91 -13.13
N LYS A 39 4.24 19.20 -13.33
CA LYS A 39 5.25 20.18 -13.80
C LYS A 39 6.22 20.58 -12.69
N GLU A 40 5.98 20.14 -11.47
CA GLU A 40 6.76 20.46 -10.28
C GLU A 40 7.72 19.31 -9.92
N PRO A 41 8.86 19.62 -9.28
CA PRO A 41 9.77 18.59 -8.79
C PRO A 41 9.08 17.63 -7.82
N PRO A 42 9.57 16.39 -7.66
CA PRO A 42 9.00 15.43 -6.72
C PRO A 42 9.01 16.01 -5.30
N MET A 43 7.90 15.86 -4.58
CA MET A 43 7.81 16.28 -3.19
C MET A 43 8.02 15.08 -2.27
N ILE A 44 9.19 15.03 -1.65
CA ILE A 44 9.53 14.02 -0.64
C ILE A 44 9.12 14.55 0.73
N ARG A 45 8.28 13.80 1.44
CA ARG A 45 7.83 14.12 2.80
C ARG A 45 8.68 13.42 3.84
N GLU A 46 8.84 14.04 5.01
CA GLU A 46 9.47 13.38 6.16
C GLU A 46 8.57 12.29 6.73
N LEU A 47 9.18 11.17 7.15
CA LEU A 47 8.48 10.09 7.84
C LEU A 47 8.29 10.45 9.32
N VAL A 48 7.10 10.20 9.82
CA VAL A 48 6.71 10.45 11.21
C VAL A 48 6.82 9.16 12.01
N CYS A 49 7.58 9.19 13.10
CA CYS A 49 7.75 8.06 14.03
C CYS A 49 7.04 8.30 15.38
N ASP A 50 6.13 9.25 15.45
CA ASP A 50 5.36 9.56 16.67
C ASP A 50 4.10 8.68 16.71
N ASP A 51 4.05 7.78 17.68
CA ASP A 51 2.93 6.85 17.88
C ASP A 51 1.58 7.57 18.08
N ALA A 52 1.57 8.77 18.67
CA ALA A 52 0.35 9.54 18.84
C ALA A 52 -0.21 10.01 17.49
N ILE A 53 0.66 10.43 16.58
CA ILE A 53 0.30 10.83 15.21
C ILE A 53 -0.14 9.60 14.41
N LEU A 54 0.66 8.53 14.46
CA LEU A 54 0.38 7.28 13.74
C LEU A 54 -0.92 6.61 14.20
N SER A 55 -1.33 6.82 15.46
CA SER A 55 -2.58 6.33 16.03
C SER A 55 -3.77 7.28 15.83
N THR A 56 -3.61 8.38 15.11
CA THR A 56 -4.72 9.30 14.80
C THR A 56 -5.65 8.67 13.76
N PRO A 57 -6.99 8.62 14.01
CA PRO A 57 -7.94 8.05 13.07
C PRO A 57 -7.88 8.70 11.68
N CYS A 58 -7.68 7.88 10.65
CA CYS A 58 -7.64 8.36 9.28
C CYS A 58 -9.03 8.72 8.77
N ALA A 59 -9.18 9.96 8.29
CA ALA A 59 -10.38 10.37 7.59
C ALA A 59 -10.48 9.70 6.20
N PRO A 60 -11.69 9.50 5.66
CA PRO A 60 -11.84 9.04 4.29
C PRO A 60 -11.12 9.97 3.31
N ALA A 61 -10.49 9.37 2.31
CA ALA A 61 -9.86 10.09 1.23
C ALA A 61 -10.90 10.50 0.18
N THR A 62 -10.62 11.59 -0.52
CA THR A 62 -11.41 12.15 -1.62
C THR A 62 -10.57 12.30 -2.88
N ALA A 63 -11.15 12.69 -3.99
CA ALA A 63 -10.41 12.99 -5.21
C ALA A 63 -9.42 14.17 -5.07
N GLU A 64 -9.63 15.03 -4.08
CA GLU A 64 -8.72 16.14 -3.76
C GLU A 64 -7.38 15.67 -3.16
N ASP A 65 -7.33 14.44 -2.63
CA ASP A 65 -6.12 13.84 -2.08
C ASP A 65 -5.17 13.26 -3.15
N ALA A 66 -5.39 13.58 -4.44
CA ALA A 66 -4.56 13.12 -5.56
C ALA A 66 -3.10 13.58 -5.46
N GLU A 67 -2.88 14.81 -5.01
CA GLU A 67 -1.54 15.37 -4.80
C GLU A 67 -0.82 14.65 -3.65
N LEU A 68 -1.53 14.39 -2.55
CA LEU A 68 -1.02 13.58 -1.44
C LEU A 68 -0.59 12.18 -1.90
N ALA A 69 -1.39 11.53 -2.75
CA ALA A 69 -1.03 10.22 -3.29
C ALA A 69 0.25 10.26 -4.12
N GLN A 70 0.46 11.32 -4.91
CA GLN A 70 1.70 11.50 -5.66
C GLN A 70 2.90 11.75 -4.74
N ASP A 71 2.73 12.56 -3.69
CA ASP A 71 3.78 12.81 -2.69
C ASP A 71 4.17 11.50 -1.97
N LEU A 72 3.20 10.61 -1.70
CA LEU A 72 3.48 9.30 -1.12
C LEU A 72 4.30 8.43 -2.07
N ILE A 73 3.99 8.42 -3.38
CA ILE A 73 4.76 7.70 -4.39
C ILE A 73 6.20 8.24 -4.44
N ASP A 74 6.36 9.56 -4.51
CA ASP A 74 7.67 10.22 -4.57
C ASP A 74 8.50 9.90 -3.31
N THR A 75 7.85 9.95 -2.14
CA THR A 75 8.48 9.62 -0.86
C THR A 75 8.87 8.14 -0.79
N MET A 76 7.97 7.22 -1.13
CA MET A 76 8.26 5.79 -1.17
C MET A 76 9.45 5.50 -2.09
N ASN A 77 9.46 6.06 -3.30
CA ASN A 77 10.54 5.84 -4.26
C ASN A 77 11.86 6.53 -3.89
N SER A 78 11.88 7.45 -2.94
CA SER A 78 13.11 8.05 -2.41
C SER A 78 13.84 7.16 -1.39
N HIS A 79 13.19 6.12 -0.89
CA HIS A 79 13.75 5.15 0.06
C HIS A 79 13.96 3.79 -0.64
N GLU A 80 15.20 3.32 -0.72
CA GLU A 80 15.57 2.09 -1.46
C GLU A 80 14.81 0.84 -0.99
N ASP A 81 14.52 0.75 0.30
CA ASP A 81 13.87 -0.41 0.92
C ASP A 81 12.35 -0.26 1.06
N ALA A 82 11.79 0.89 0.68
CA ALA A 82 10.36 1.13 0.80
C ALA A 82 9.59 0.49 -0.36
N VAL A 83 8.62 -0.35 -0.03
CA VAL A 83 7.74 -1.02 -1.00
C VAL A 83 6.27 -0.64 -0.82
N CYS A 84 5.95 0.05 0.26
CA CYS A 84 4.62 0.57 0.54
C CYS A 84 4.68 1.73 1.55
N LEU A 85 3.70 2.63 1.50
CA LEU A 85 3.61 3.79 2.38
C LEU A 85 2.15 4.22 2.56
N ALA A 86 1.77 4.60 3.77
CA ALA A 86 0.45 5.14 4.09
C ALA A 86 0.54 6.63 4.45
N ALA A 87 -0.54 7.37 4.24
CA ALA A 87 -0.57 8.82 4.46
C ALA A 87 -0.29 9.22 5.93
N ASN A 88 -0.71 8.43 6.91
CA ASN A 88 -0.40 8.71 8.31
C ASN A 88 1.08 8.63 8.63
N GLN A 89 1.86 7.85 7.88
CA GLN A 89 3.32 7.76 8.05
C GLN A 89 4.07 9.03 7.60
N VAL A 90 3.41 9.92 6.87
CA VAL A 90 3.90 11.27 6.54
C VAL A 90 3.10 12.36 7.27
N GLY A 91 2.45 12.01 8.38
CA GLY A 91 1.72 12.94 9.25
C GLY A 91 0.35 13.37 8.73
N VAL A 92 -0.21 12.75 7.70
CA VAL A 92 -1.51 13.10 7.14
C VAL A 92 -2.52 12.00 7.45
N ALA A 93 -3.49 12.27 8.33
CA ALA A 93 -4.49 11.31 8.77
C ALA A 93 -5.59 11.08 7.71
N LYS A 94 -5.21 10.50 6.57
CA LYS A 94 -6.07 10.16 5.42
C LYS A 94 -5.92 8.69 5.03
N ALA A 95 -7.01 8.08 4.59
CA ALA A 95 -7.01 6.69 4.15
C ALA A 95 -6.51 6.58 2.70
N VAL A 96 -5.25 6.95 2.47
CA VAL A 96 -4.52 6.80 1.20
C VAL A 96 -3.29 5.94 1.46
N VAL A 97 -3.08 4.94 0.64
CA VAL A 97 -1.89 4.09 0.68
C VAL A 97 -1.33 3.89 -0.72
N VAL A 98 -0.02 3.76 -0.79
CA VAL A 98 0.69 3.42 -2.02
C VAL A 98 1.49 2.14 -1.81
N TYR A 99 1.67 1.35 -2.85
CA TYR A 99 2.53 0.17 -2.83
C TYR A 99 3.12 -0.11 -4.21
N LYS A 100 4.26 -0.78 -4.21
CA LYS A 100 4.91 -1.28 -5.43
C LYS A 100 4.44 -2.70 -5.71
N GLY A 101 3.82 -2.90 -6.87
CA GLY A 101 3.36 -4.22 -7.31
C GLY A 101 4.50 -5.14 -7.74
N ASP A 102 4.18 -6.42 -7.95
CA ASP A 102 5.15 -7.40 -8.46
C ASP A 102 5.65 -7.07 -9.88
N ASP A 103 4.95 -6.19 -10.59
CA ASP A 103 5.31 -5.66 -11.91
C ASP A 103 6.15 -4.37 -11.84
N GLU A 104 6.66 -4.02 -10.65
CA GLU A 104 7.46 -2.82 -10.35
C GLU A 104 6.70 -1.49 -10.59
N ARG A 105 5.38 -1.52 -10.72
CA ARG A 105 4.56 -0.32 -10.84
C ARG A 105 4.08 0.15 -9.49
N ASP A 106 3.90 1.46 -9.38
CA ASP A 106 3.33 2.09 -8.20
C ASP A 106 1.79 2.10 -8.31
N TYR A 107 1.14 1.67 -7.23
CA TYR A 107 -0.32 1.61 -7.12
C TYR A 107 -0.80 2.45 -5.97
N VAL A 108 -1.97 3.08 -6.14
CA VAL A 108 -2.64 3.87 -5.10
C VAL A 108 -3.97 3.22 -4.75
N LEU A 109 -4.22 3.02 -3.47
CA LEU A 109 -5.52 2.60 -2.95
C LEU A 109 -6.08 3.71 -2.06
N TYR A 110 -7.19 4.28 -2.45
CA TYR A 110 -7.97 5.20 -1.62
C TYR A 110 -9.00 4.39 -0.82
N ASN A 111 -9.17 4.71 0.45
CA ASN A 111 -10.16 4.08 1.33
C ASN A 111 -10.10 2.54 1.37
N PRO A 112 -8.92 1.89 1.48
CA PRO A 112 -8.81 0.45 1.39
C PRO A 112 -9.48 -0.24 2.58
N LYS A 113 -10.29 -1.28 2.28
CA LYS A 113 -11.00 -2.08 3.26
C LYS A 113 -10.91 -3.56 2.92
N MET A 114 -10.36 -4.36 3.80
CA MET A 114 -10.34 -5.81 3.66
C MET A 114 -11.76 -6.37 3.83
N LEU A 115 -12.22 -7.11 2.83
CA LEU A 115 -13.53 -7.77 2.80
C LEU A 115 -13.45 -9.24 3.25
N MET A 116 -12.36 -9.92 2.92
CA MET A 116 -12.17 -11.34 3.19
C MET A 116 -10.67 -11.66 3.30
N GLY A 117 -10.32 -12.63 4.12
CA GLY A 117 -8.99 -13.19 4.23
C GLY A 117 -9.04 -14.72 4.29
N LEU A 118 -8.11 -15.39 3.61
CA LEU A 118 -7.97 -16.84 3.57
C LEU A 118 -6.52 -17.24 3.87
N GLY A 119 -6.34 -18.39 4.51
CA GLY A 119 -5.02 -18.93 4.84
C GLY A 119 -4.28 -18.07 5.86
N PRO A 120 -4.74 -17.97 7.12
CA PRO A 120 -4.05 -17.19 8.14
C PRO A 120 -2.69 -17.80 8.47
N GLN A 121 -1.67 -16.96 8.59
CA GLN A 121 -0.31 -17.33 8.99
C GLN A 121 0.26 -16.31 9.96
N LYS A 122 1.14 -16.75 10.85
CA LYS A 122 1.87 -15.87 11.77
C LYS A 122 3.16 -15.44 11.11
N LEU A 123 3.37 -14.14 11.03
CA LEU A 123 4.56 -13.52 10.45
C LEU A 123 5.18 -12.54 11.44
N VAL A 124 6.44 -12.21 11.19
CA VAL A 124 7.15 -11.11 11.84
C VAL A 124 7.30 -10.01 10.80
N GLU A 125 6.91 -8.80 11.15
CA GLU A 125 7.00 -7.60 10.31
C GLU A 125 7.72 -6.48 11.04
N SER A 126 8.39 -5.63 10.30
CA SER A 126 8.92 -4.35 10.74
C SER A 126 8.28 -3.22 9.95
N CYS A 127 8.26 -2.02 10.52
CA CYS A 127 7.71 -0.82 9.92
C CYS A 127 8.78 0.27 9.84
N MET A 128 8.75 1.11 8.81
CA MET A 128 9.69 2.24 8.68
C MET A 128 9.47 3.32 9.75
N THR A 129 8.28 3.39 10.31
CA THR A 129 7.86 4.47 11.21
C THR A 129 7.55 3.99 12.62
N HIS A 130 7.72 2.71 12.90
CA HIS A 130 7.60 2.14 14.24
C HIS A 130 8.78 1.21 14.52
N GLU A 131 9.46 1.43 15.64
CA GLU A 131 10.65 0.65 15.99
C GLU A 131 10.30 -0.76 16.46
N GLY A 132 11.13 -1.73 16.05
CA GLY A 132 11.04 -3.11 16.46
C GLY A 132 10.36 -4.01 15.46
N GLU A 133 10.09 -5.23 15.92
CA GLU A 133 9.41 -6.27 15.14
C GLU A 133 8.07 -6.61 15.79
N SER A 134 7.04 -6.68 14.98
CA SER A 134 5.69 -7.06 15.39
C SER A 134 5.33 -8.45 14.92
N ARG A 135 4.80 -9.29 15.83
CA ARG A 135 4.22 -10.59 15.48
C ARG A 135 2.76 -10.40 15.09
N VAL A 136 2.46 -10.60 13.84
CA VAL A 136 1.13 -10.39 13.27
C VAL A 136 0.55 -11.65 12.68
N THR A 137 -0.78 -11.68 12.54
CA THR A 137 -1.46 -12.68 11.72
C THR A 137 -1.84 -12.03 10.41
N ARG A 138 -1.37 -12.61 9.30
CA ARG A 138 -1.69 -12.19 7.93
C ARG A 138 -2.37 -13.32 7.18
N PHE A 139 -3.20 -12.94 6.20
CA PHE A 139 -3.83 -13.89 5.31
C PHE A 139 -3.03 -13.98 4.02
N ILE A 140 -2.81 -15.21 3.50
CA ILE A 140 -2.09 -15.46 2.24
C ILE A 140 -2.84 -14.87 1.05
N LYS A 141 -4.17 -14.92 1.10
CA LYS A 141 -5.06 -14.32 0.10
C LYS A 141 -6.05 -13.40 0.79
N ILE A 142 -6.21 -12.19 0.25
CA ILE A 142 -7.22 -11.24 0.70
C ILE A 142 -8.03 -10.71 -0.46
N LYS A 143 -9.26 -10.28 -0.16
CA LYS A 143 -10.08 -9.47 -1.04
C LYS A 143 -10.28 -8.10 -0.43
N VAL A 144 -9.96 -7.06 -1.17
CA VAL A 144 -10.00 -5.67 -0.72
C VAL A 144 -10.96 -4.88 -1.60
N ALA A 145 -11.82 -4.08 -0.96
CA ALA A 145 -12.52 -2.98 -1.61
C ALA A 145 -11.69 -1.71 -1.42
N TYR A 146 -11.59 -0.88 -2.43
CA TYR A 146 -10.89 0.40 -2.41
C TYR A 146 -11.47 1.30 -3.49
N ASP A 147 -11.08 2.56 -3.47
CA ASP A 147 -11.40 3.49 -4.55
C ASP A 147 -10.12 3.76 -5.36
N GLU A 148 -10.29 3.92 -6.67
CA GLU A 148 -9.25 4.28 -7.63
C GLU A 148 -9.60 5.66 -8.21
N LEU A 149 -8.59 6.54 -8.33
CA LEU A 149 -8.80 7.83 -8.97
C LEU A 149 -8.76 7.66 -10.49
N VAL A 150 -9.90 7.91 -11.14
CA VAL A 150 -10.05 7.82 -12.60
C VAL A 150 -10.68 9.13 -13.09
N ASP A 151 -10.00 9.82 -13.99
CA ASP A 151 -10.47 11.09 -14.59
C ASP A 151 -10.95 12.12 -13.57
N GLY A 152 -10.25 12.21 -12.42
CA GLY A 152 -10.55 13.16 -11.35
C GLY A 152 -11.68 12.75 -10.40
N ALA A 153 -12.21 11.53 -10.51
CA ALA A 153 -13.23 10.99 -9.63
C ALA A 153 -12.79 9.66 -8.97
N LEU A 154 -13.22 9.42 -7.73
CA LEU A 154 -13.00 8.13 -7.08
C LEU A 154 -14.01 7.10 -7.57
N VAL A 155 -13.52 5.99 -8.09
CA VAL A 155 -14.29 4.88 -8.62
C VAL A 155 -14.06 3.63 -7.76
N ALA A 156 -15.14 3.07 -7.21
CA ALA A 156 -15.07 1.88 -6.36
C ALA A 156 -14.56 0.66 -7.12
N ARG A 157 -13.58 -0.04 -6.53
CA ARG A 157 -12.93 -1.24 -7.06
C ARG A 157 -12.91 -2.36 -6.03
N LYS A 158 -12.70 -3.57 -6.52
CA LYS A 158 -12.40 -4.75 -5.69
C LYS A 158 -11.31 -5.55 -6.37
N LYS A 159 -10.26 -5.89 -5.62
CA LYS A 159 -9.14 -6.72 -6.10
C LYS A 159 -8.83 -7.82 -5.09
N GLU A 160 -8.37 -8.96 -5.59
CA GLU A 160 -7.78 -10.02 -4.78
C GLU A 160 -6.26 -9.87 -4.83
N PHE A 161 -5.62 -10.00 -3.67
CA PHE A 161 -4.19 -9.95 -3.49
C PHE A 161 -3.70 -11.27 -2.92
N PHE A 162 -2.49 -11.67 -3.28
CA PHE A 162 -1.87 -12.93 -2.87
C PHE A 162 -0.45 -12.71 -2.34
N GLY A 163 -0.01 -13.61 -1.46
CA GLY A 163 1.36 -13.70 -1.01
C GLY A 163 1.90 -12.38 -0.47
N TRP A 164 2.97 -11.89 -1.08
CA TRP A 164 3.66 -10.68 -0.69
C TRP A 164 2.80 -9.42 -0.83
N GLU A 165 2.13 -9.22 -1.98
CA GLU A 165 1.22 -8.08 -2.15
C GLU A 165 0.10 -8.09 -1.10
N ALA A 166 -0.44 -9.27 -0.78
CA ALA A 166 -1.47 -9.38 0.26
C ALA A 166 -0.94 -8.97 1.63
N GLN A 167 0.31 -9.30 1.96
CA GLN A 167 0.95 -8.90 3.20
C GLN A 167 1.13 -7.38 3.28
N MET A 168 1.71 -6.74 2.25
CA MET A 168 1.90 -5.29 2.17
C MET A 168 0.58 -4.52 2.32
N VAL A 169 -0.45 -4.94 1.56
CA VAL A 169 -1.75 -4.27 1.58
C VAL A 169 -2.43 -4.42 2.95
N GLN A 170 -2.29 -5.55 3.63
CA GLN A 170 -2.79 -5.72 5.00
C GLN A 170 -2.06 -4.79 5.99
N HIS A 171 -0.74 -4.66 5.88
CA HIS A 171 0.05 -3.75 6.71
C HIS A 171 -0.41 -2.30 6.52
N MET A 172 -0.61 -1.87 5.27
CA MET A 172 -1.11 -0.52 4.95
C MET A 172 -2.55 -0.29 5.45
N ILE A 173 -3.41 -1.29 5.38
CA ILE A 173 -4.77 -1.21 5.96
C ILE A 173 -4.70 -1.07 7.49
N ASP A 174 -3.74 -1.71 8.15
CA ASP A 174 -3.54 -1.54 9.60
C ASP A 174 -3.15 -0.09 9.92
N HIS A 175 -2.27 0.56 9.14
CA HIS A 175 -1.97 1.99 9.28
C HIS A 175 -3.22 2.86 9.14
N CYS A 176 -4.07 2.61 8.14
CA CYS A 176 -5.34 3.35 7.98
C CYS A 176 -6.30 3.16 9.17
N LYS A 177 -6.17 2.06 9.92
CA LYS A 177 -6.94 1.76 11.13
C LYS A 177 -6.23 2.18 12.42
N CYS A 178 -5.15 2.95 12.34
CA CYS A 178 -4.36 3.42 13.47
C CYS A 178 -3.77 2.28 14.31
N LYS A 179 -3.49 1.15 13.68
CA LYS A 179 -2.85 0.02 14.32
C LYS A 179 -1.36 0.05 14.00
N LEU A 180 -0.55 0.20 15.05
CA LEU A 180 0.90 0.12 14.95
C LEU A 180 1.33 -1.35 14.77
N VAL A 181 2.28 -1.57 13.85
CA VAL A 181 2.74 -2.93 13.46
C VAL A 181 4.26 -2.96 13.40
#